data_ddaa38525bed8dbb9f5529e7dfd63c5c
#
_entry.id   ddaa38525bed8dbb9f5529e7dfd63c5c
#
_cell.length_a   1.000
_cell.length_b   1.000
_cell.length_c   1.000
_cell.angle_alpha   90.00
_cell.angle_beta   90.00
_cell.angle_gamma   90.00
#
_symmetry.space_group_name_H-M   'P 1'
#
loop_
_entity.id
_entity.type
_entity.pdbx_description
1 polymer ?
#
loop_
_entity_poly.entity_id
_entity_poly.type
_entity_poly.pdbx_seq_one_letter_code
_entity_poly.pdbx_strand_id
1 'polypeptide(L)'
;MDEIINMPQVEEEDLVVKFSKPFVFENKTYTEVDLRGLEDLNGEDLCRADRAVRAQGNTAPMTEMTPDIACFLSSVSAHLPVEFFKALPIREMVKIRNAVLGFLLGGDE
;
A
#
# COMPACT_ATOMS: atom_id res chain seq x y z
N MET A 1 -9.52 4.32 -29.80
CA MET A 1 -9.19 3.99 -29.42
C MET A 1 -8.72 3.63 -28.88
N ASP A 2 -8.65 3.51 -28.69
CA ASP A 2 -8.41 3.16 -28.24
C ASP A 2 -7.64 2.59 -27.74
N GLU A 3 -7.03 2.25 -27.93
CA GLU A 3 -6.23 1.59 -27.85
C GLU A 3 -5.29 1.46 -26.82
N ILE A 4 -4.95 2.10 -26.38
CA ILE A 4 -4.22 2.17 -25.25
C ILE A 4 -4.58 1.23 -24.24
N ILE A 5 -5.67 0.71 -24.37
CA ILE A 5 -6.16 -0.14 -23.45
C ILE A 5 -5.42 -1.35 -23.27
N ASN A 6 -4.55 -1.68 -24.09
CA ASN A 6 -3.83 -2.91 -23.96
C ASN A 6 -2.69 -2.86 -23.01
N MET A 7 -2.44 -1.73 -22.40
CA MET A 7 -1.36 -1.66 -21.46
C MET A 7 -1.75 -2.29 -20.15
N PRO A 8 -0.89 -3.06 -19.54
CA PRO A 8 -1.18 -3.64 -18.23
C PRO A 8 -1.34 -2.51 -17.24
N GLN A 9 -2.35 -2.60 -16.44
CA GLN A 9 -2.62 -1.60 -15.44
C GLN A 9 -3.11 -2.25 -14.19
N VAL A 10 -2.89 -1.60 -13.06
CA VAL A 10 -3.45 -2.06 -11.81
C VAL A 10 -4.92 -1.69 -11.80
N GLU A 11 -5.77 -2.68 -11.67
CA GLU A 11 -7.20 -2.44 -11.62
C GLU A 11 -7.58 -1.89 -10.26
N GLU A 12 -8.61 -1.08 -10.24
CA GLU A 12 -9.08 -0.52 -8.98
C GLU A 12 -9.36 -1.60 -7.96
N GLU A 13 -9.97 -2.68 -8.39
CA GLU A 13 -10.29 -3.75 -7.46
C GLU A 13 -9.05 -4.44 -6.92
N ASP A 14 -7.91 -4.34 -7.59
CA ASP A 14 -6.68 -4.91 -7.07
C ASP A 14 -6.17 -4.11 -5.87
N LEU A 15 -6.67 -2.90 -5.70
CA LEU A 15 -6.31 -2.07 -4.58
C LEU A 15 -7.21 -2.27 -3.38
N VAL A 16 -8.22 -3.12 -3.48
CA VAL A 16 -9.01 -3.51 -2.34
C VAL A 16 -8.50 -4.88 -1.91
N VAL A 17 -7.73 -4.91 -0.85
CA VAL A 17 -7.07 -6.13 -0.40
C VAL A 17 -7.96 -6.86 0.58
N LYS A 18 -8.36 -8.08 0.23
CA LYS A 18 -9.25 -8.87 1.08
C LYS A 18 -8.44 -9.80 1.95
N PHE A 19 -8.83 -9.87 3.23
CA PHE A 19 -8.12 -10.72 4.17
C PHE A 19 -8.65 -12.14 4.10
N SER A 20 -7.76 -13.10 4.35
CA SER A 20 -8.16 -14.51 4.41
C SER A 20 -9.03 -14.78 5.61
N LYS A 21 -8.78 -14.07 6.71
CA LYS A 21 -9.54 -14.20 7.94
C LYS A 21 -9.82 -12.81 8.48
N PRO A 22 -10.94 -12.62 9.19
CA PRO A 22 -11.20 -11.30 9.79
C PRO A 22 -10.08 -10.92 10.74
N PHE A 23 -9.74 -9.65 10.74
CA PHE A 23 -8.68 -9.13 11.58
C PHE A 23 -9.27 -8.09 12.55
N VAL A 24 -9.03 -8.28 13.83
CA VAL A 24 -9.55 -7.38 14.86
C VAL A 24 -8.46 -6.42 15.29
N PHE A 25 -8.75 -5.13 15.20
CA PHE A 25 -7.81 -4.09 15.61
C PHE A 25 -8.59 -3.02 16.37
N GLU A 26 -8.20 -2.78 17.59
CA GLU A 26 -8.85 -1.78 18.46
C GLU A 26 -10.37 -1.94 18.49
N ASN A 27 -10.78 -3.17 18.76
CA ASN A 27 -12.20 -3.54 18.94
C ASN A 27 -13.03 -3.42 17.67
N LYS A 28 -12.40 -3.34 16.53
CA LYS A 28 -13.08 -3.30 15.27
C LYS A 28 -12.62 -4.44 14.40
N THR A 29 -13.54 -5.08 13.69
CA THR A 29 -13.22 -6.20 12.83
C THR A 29 -13.11 -5.73 11.39
N TYR A 30 -12.02 -6.10 10.75
CA TYR A 30 -11.76 -5.74 9.36
C TYR A 30 -11.66 -6.99 8.52
N THR A 31 -12.28 -6.97 7.35
CA THR A 31 -12.20 -8.07 6.40
C THR A 31 -11.46 -7.68 5.14
N GLU A 32 -11.17 -6.39 4.99
CA GLU A 32 -10.46 -5.91 3.81
C GLU A 32 -9.90 -4.53 4.10
N VAL A 33 -8.97 -4.09 3.26
CA VAL A 33 -8.43 -2.74 3.32
C VAL A 33 -8.55 -2.14 1.92
N ASP A 34 -9.09 -0.94 1.85
CA ASP A 34 -9.28 -0.23 0.59
C ASP A 34 -8.10 0.71 0.37
N LEU A 35 -7.25 0.39 -0.58
CA LEU A 35 -6.08 1.19 -0.91
C LEU A 35 -6.28 2.04 -2.16
N ARG A 36 -7.52 2.20 -2.61
CA ARG A 36 -7.75 2.98 -3.81
C ARG A 36 -7.34 4.44 -3.66
N GLY A 37 -7.23 4.91 -2.43
CA GLY A 37 -6.72 6.25 -2.17
C GLY A 37 -5.29 6.46 -2.63
N LEU A 38 -4.56 5.38 -2.95
CA LEU A 38 -3.22 5.52 -3.49
C LEU A 38 -3.24 6.37 -4.78
N GLU A 39 -4.32 6.29 -5.52
CA GLU A 39 -4.41 7.03 -6.78
C GLU A 39 -4.49 8.54 -6.57
N ASP A 40 -4.81 8.97 -5.37
CA ASP A 40 -4.89 10.40 -5.05
C ASP A 40 -3.59 10.96 -4.49
N LEU A 41 -2.60 10.11 -4.28
CA LEU A 41 -1.33 10.57 -3.72
C LEU A 41 -0.44 11.12 -4.84
N ASN A 42 0.46 12.01 -4.46
CA ASN A 42 1.37 12.62 -5.44
C ASN A 42 2.82 12.45 -5.01
N GLY A 43 3.73 13.05 -5.77
CA GLY A 43 5.16 12.91 -5.49
C GLY A 43 5.56 13.40 -4.12
N GLU A 44 4.90 14.45 -3.63
CA GLU A 44 5.23 14.95 -2.31
C GLU A 44 4.86 13.93 -1.24
N ASP A 45 3.75 13.20 -1.45
CA ASP A 45 3.37 12.14 -0.50
C ASP A 45 4.43 11.04 -0.47
N LEU A 46 4.96 10.68 -1.63
CA LEU A 46 6.01 9.67 -1.69
C LEU A 46 7.28 10.17 -1.00
N CYS A 47 7.65 11.42 -1.23
CA CYS A 47 8.83 11.99 -0.58
C CYS A 47 8.66 12.02 0.93
N ARG A 48 7.45 12.36 1.39
CA ARG A 48 7.18 12.40 2.83
C ARG A 48 7.28 11.00 3.42
N ALA A 49 6.77 10.00 2.70
CA ALA A 49 6.86 8.62 3.16
C ALA A 49 8.32 8.18 3.24
N ASP A 50 9.11 8.51 2.23
CA ASP A 50 10.52 8.14 2.20
C ASP A 50 11.26 8.76 3.39
N ARG A 51 11.00 10.04 3.65
CA ARG A 51 11.63 10.71 4.79
C ARG A 51 11.24 10.05 6.11
N ALA A 52 9.96 9.68 6.23
CA ALA A 52 9.48 9.08 7.47
C ALA A 52 10.14 7.74 7.73
N VAL A 53 10.24 6.88 6.71
CA VAL A 53 10.83 5.57 6.94
C VAL A 53 12.32 5.66 7.16
N ARG A 54 13.00 6.61 6.51
CA ARG A 54 14.44 6.78 6.74
C ARG A 54 14.70 7.33 8.12
N ALA A 55 13.81 8.17 8.62
CA ALA A 55 13.94 8.70 9.97
C ALA A 55 13.81 7.60 11.01
N GLN A 56 13.18 6.47 10.66
CA GLN A 56 13.07 5.34 11.55
C GLN A 56 14.23 4.37 11.40
N GLY A 57 15.24 4.72 10.62
CA GLY A 57 16.43 3.91 10.48
C GLY A 57 16.54 3.10 9.21
N ASN A 58 15.57 3.19 8.32
CA ASN A 58 15.61 2.46 7.06
C ASN A 58 16.65 3.11 6.15
N THR A 59 17.66 2.35 5.74
CA THR A 59 18.73 2.86 4.89
C THR A 59 18.72 2.21 3.51
N ALA A 60 17.64 1.54 3.14
CA ALA A 60 17.57 0.88 1.86
C ALA A 60 17.71 1.89 0.72
N PRO A 61 18.42 1.55 -0.34
CA PRO A 61 18.56 2.47 -1.48
C PRO A 61 17.23 2.79 -2.15
N MET A 62 16.31 1.82 -2.17
CA MET A 62 15.00 2.01 -2.78
C MET A 62 13.94 1.69 -1.75
N THR A 63 13.54 2.70 -0.99
CA THR A 63 12.58 2.47 0.10
C THR A 63 11.22 2.03 -0.41
N GLU A 64 10.86 2.39 -1.65
CA GLU A 64 9.57 1.97 -2.18
C GLU A 64 9.46 0.46 -2.30
N MET A 65 10.58 -0.25 -2.21
CA MET A 65 10.57 -1.70 -2.27
C MET A 65 10.47 -2.35 -0.90
N THR A 66 10.40 -1.57 0.15
CA THR A 66 10.40 -2.12 1.51
C THR A 66 9.01 -2.15 2.10
N PRO A 67 8.77 -3.07 3.07
CA PRO A 67 7.47 -3.07 3.75
C PRO A 67 7.19 -1.79 4.51
N ASP A 68 8.22 -1.07 4.95
CA ASP A 68 8.02 0.17 5.69
C ASP A 68 7.28 1.20 4.87
N ILE A 69 7.66 1.34 3.60
CA ILE A 69 7.00 2.32 2.74
C ILE A 69 5.57 1.87 2.45
N ALA A 70 5.37 0.55 2.32
CA ALA A 70 4.03 0.02 2.07
C ALA A 70 3.11 0.32 3.25
N CYS A 71 3.61 0.16 4.48
CA CYS A 71 2.83 0.48 5.66
C CYS A 71 2.46 1.96 5.68
N PHE A 72 3.40 2.83 5.38
CA PHE A 72 3.16 4.26 5.44
C PHE A 72 2.16 4.71 4.38
N LEU A 73 2.36 4.29 3.14
CA LEU A 73 1.46 4.68 2.06
C LEU A 73 0.07 4.09 2.25
N SER A 74 -0.01 2.86 2.76
CA SER A 74 -1.29 2.25 3.04
C SER A 74 -2.03 3.00 4.14
N SER A 75 -1.31 3.42 5.16
CA SER A 75 -1.88 4.20 6.26
C SER A 75 -2.53 5.47 5.72
N VAL A 76 -1.81 6.18 4.87
CA VAL A 76 -2.32 7.43 4.31
C VAL A 76 -3.53 7.17 3.41
N SER A 77 -3.43 6.18 2.54
CA SER A 77 -4.49 5.96 1.56
C SER A 77 -5.76 5.36 2.18
N ALA A 78 -5.61 4.52 3.20
CA ALA A 78 -6.77 3.88 3.83
C ALA A 78 -7.28 4.62 5.05
N HIS A 79 -6.59 5.68 5.48
CA HIS A 79 -6.93 6.45 6.67
C HIS A 79 -6.95 5.57 7.92
N LEU A 80 -5.94 4.71 8.03
CA LEU A 80 -5.76 3.85 9.19
C LEU A 80 -4.36 4.09 9.74
N PRO A 81 -4.15 3.87 11.04
CA PRO A 81 -2.83 4.12 11.60
C PRO A 81 -1.81 3.11 11.10
N VAL A 82 -0.55 3.51 11.05
CA VAL A 82 0.53 2.62 10.61
C VAL A 82 0.55 1.35 11.46
N GLU A 83 0.22 1.48 12.75
CA GLU A 83 0.21 0.33 13.64
C GLU A 83 -0.75 -0.76 13.21
N PHE A 84 -1.84 -0.37 12.53
CA PHE A 84 -2.78 -1.35 11.99
C PHE A 84 -2.04 -2.31 11.05
N PHE A 85 -1.25 -1.74 10.14
CA PHE A 85 -0.56 -2.54 9.14
C PHE A 85 0.57 -3.35 9.75
N LYS A 86 1.23 -2.80 10.74
CA LYS A 86 2.32 -3.53 11.38
C LYS A 86 1.80 -4.67 12.25
N ALA A 87 0.55 -4.62 12.66
CA ALA A 87 -0.05 -5.69 13.45
C ALA A 87 -0.66 -6.79 12.61
N LEU A 88 -0.79 -6.58 11.31
CA LEU A 88 -1.40 -7.59 10.44
C LEU A 88 -0.58 -8.88 10.41
N PRO A 89 -1.26 -10.04 10.27
CA PRO A 89 -0.52 -11.28 10.03
C PRO A 89 0.35 -11.13 8.79
N ILE A 90 1.47 -11.80 8.77
CA ILE A 90 2.43 -11.62 7.70
C ILE A 90 1.83 -11.89 6.32
N ARG A 91 0.94 -12.86 6.20
CA ARG A 91 0.31 -13.15 4.92
C ARG A 91 -0.51 -11.99 4.39
N GLU A 92 -1.23 -11.33 5.30
CA GLU A 92 -2.06 -10.21 4.88
C GLU A 92 -1.17 -9.01 4.55
N MET A 93 -0.10 -8.80 5.32
CA MET A 93 0.79 -7.70 5.04
C MET A 93 1.51 -7.87 3.71
N VAL A 94 1.83 -9.11 3.32
CA VAL A 94 2.44 -9.36 2.03
C VAL A 94 1.48 -8.97 0.91
N LYS A 95 0.18 -9.25 1.07
CA LYS A 95 -0.80 -8.82 0.09
C LYS A 95 -0.84 -7.30 -0.03
N ILE A 96 -0.79 -6.61 1.10
CA ILE A 96 -0.78 -5.15 1.12
C ILE A 96 0.47 -4.64 0.40
N ARG A 97 1.64 -5.19 0.77
CA ARG A 97 2.88 -4.77 0.15
C ARG A 97 2.86 -4.98 -1.36
N ASN A 98 2.34 -6.13 -1.78
CA ASN A 98 2.28 -6.43 -3.21
C ASN A 98 1.34 -5.48 -3.94
N ALA A 99 0.23 -5.10 -3.31
CA ALA A 99 -0.70 -4.16 -3.93
C ALA A 99 -0.05 -2.79 -4.08
N VAL A 100 0.64 -2.32 -3.05
CA VAL A 100 1.31 -1.03 -3.11
C VAL A 100 2.42 -1.05 -4.14
N LEU A 101 3.24 -2.11 -4.14
CA LEU A 101 4.34 -2.22 -5.07
C LEU A 101 3.82 -2.31 -6.50
N GLY A 102 2.76 -3.07 -6.71
CA GLY A 102 2.15 -3.17 -8.02
C GLY A 102 1.64 -1.83 -8.50
N PHE A 103 1.06 -1.04 -7.60
CA PHE A 103 0.60 0.29 -7.96
C PHE A 103 1.77 1.20 -8.34
N LEU A 104 2.86 1.15 -7.57
CA LEU A 104 4.00 2.02 -7.82
C LEU A 104 4.75 1.65 -9.10
N LEU A 105 4.81 0.37 -9.42
CA LEU A 105 5.58 -0.09 -10.56
C LEU A 105 4.72 -0.49 -11.75
N GLY A 106 3.55 -1.00 -11.48
CA GLY A 106 2.70 -1.50 -12.55
C GLY A 106 1.96 -0.39 -13.21
N GLY A 107 1.38 -0.65 -14.28
CA GLY A 107 0.64 0.35 -14.97
C GLY A 107 1.49 1.26 -15.78
N ASP A 108 2.76 1.19 -15.54
CA ASP A 108 3.63 1.92 -16.31
C ASP A 108 3.99 1.26 -17.44
N GLU A 109 3.94 0.72 -17.67
CA GLU A 109 4.34 0.22 -18.72
C GLU A 109 4.53 0.27 -19.34
#